data_fc6b0d7c361901043f51a0eb8d06d2f3
#
_entry.id   fc6b0d7c361901043f51a0eb8d06d2f3
#
_cell.length_a   1.000
_cell.length_b   1.000
_cell.length_c   1.000
_cell.angle_alpha   90.00
_cell.angle_beta   90.00
_cell.angle_gamma   90.00
#
_symmetry.space_group_name_H-M   'P 1'
#
loop_
_entity.id
_entity.type
_entity.pdbx_description
1 polymer ?
#
loop_
_entity_poly.entity_id
_entity_poly.type
_entity_poly.pdbx_seq_one_letter_code
_entity_poly.pdbx_strand_id
1 'polypeptide(L)'
;SASSVSKDKRRWLYLPYDQVSDELGPLSKEQPETLGIILIENPGKAARRPYHKQKLALILANLRHFAIEQAERGVAVRHEVVTNENGLYRSALEELARELGPIEVMEQAERELRVDLQPLVASGALIQTVHEGWLTSLSDLEAIVDKNDSYRMDAFYRRVRQNTGILMEGGKPRGGKYSFDSENRLPWKGDPLPPQLPSFSVSDIAEEVGQLINKHMAKHPGKLDLENLPATKSDSERLWAWARENCLPLFGPFEDAMSSENRGMFHSRISAILNIHRLTPKQIIQDVLSLELPLPSQEG
;
A
#
# COMPACT_ATOMS: atom_id res chain seq x y z
N SER A 1 -5.71 20.68 -43.80
CA SER A 1 -6.71 20.73 -42.73
C SER A 1 -6.27 19.78 -41.64
N ALA A 2 -5.70 20.37 -40.56
CA ALA A 2 -5.41 19.61 -39.34
C ALA A 2 -6.76 19.20 -38.72
N SER A 3 -7.05 17.91 -38.68
CA SER A 3 -8.14 17.37 -37.92
C SER A 3 -7.87 17.67 -36.45
N SER A 4 -8.72 18.51 -35.84
CA SER A 4 -8.73 18.70 -34.43
C SER A 4 -9.07 17.37 -33.74
N VAL A 5 -8.08 16.65 -33.30
CA VAL A 5 -8.28 15.54 -32.36
C VAL A 5 -8.99 16.15 -31.17
N SER A 6 -10.23 15.74 -30.92
CA SER A 6 -11.00 16.10 -29.75
C SER A 6 -10.14 15.71 -28.54
N LYS A 7 -9.65 16.72 -27.79
CA LYS A 7 -8.92 16.43 -26.55
C LYS A 7 -9.82 15.61 -25.64
N ASP A 8 -9.31 14.51 -25.16
CA ASP A 8 -9.98 13.70 -24.15
C ASP A 8 -10.30 14.59 -22.95
N LYS A 9 -11.57 14.69 -22.58
CA LYS A 9 -12.03 15.57 -21.51
C LYS A 9 -11.96 14.93 -20.12
N ARG A 10 -11.48 13.69 -20.04
CA ARG A 10 -11.34 13.01 -18.76
C ARG A 10 -10.28 13.69 -17.89
N ARG A 11 -10.49 13.59 -16.59
CA ARG A 11 -9.47 13.92 -15.58
C ARG A 11 -8.51 12.74 -15.48
N TRP A 12 -7.24 12.94 -15.82
CA TRP A 12 -6.24 11.89 -15.83
C TRP A 12 -5.42 11.86 -14.57
N LEU A 13 -5.27 10.67 -13.98
CA LEU A 13 -4.57 10.40 -12.73
C LEU A 13 -3.40 9.46 -12.99
N TYR A 14 -2.19 9.85 -12.61
CA TYR A 14 -1.10 8.89 -12.52
C TYR A 14 -1.13 8.21 -11.16
N LEU A 15 -1.20 6.90 -11.15
CA LEU A 15 -1.17 6.09 -9.93
C LEU A 15 0.17 5.38 -9.84
N PRO A 16 1.08 5.83 -8.95
CA PRO A 16 2.30 5.11 -8.63
C PRO A 16 2.00 3.68 -8.18
N TYR A 17 2.98 2.79 -8.35
CA TYR A 17 2.85 1.37 -8.02
C TYR A 17 2.49 1.07 -6.55
N ASP A 18 2.66 2.03 -5.66
CA ASP A 18 2.31 1.97 -4.23
C ASP A 18 0.98 2.70 -3.89
N GLN A 19 0.25 3.18 -4.90
CA GLN A 19 -1.03 3.87 -4.73
C GLN A 19 -2.17 3.16 -5.49
N VAL A 20 -2.20 1.83 -5.40
CA VAL A 20 -3.13 0.98 -6.17
C VAL A 20 -4.44 0.83 -5.41
N SER A 21 -5.23 1.91 -5.35
CA SER A 21 -6.49 1.95 -4.61
C SER A 21 -7.55 2.78 -5.32
N ASP A 22 -8.77 2.28 -5.37
CA ASP A 22 -9.95 3.00 -5.83
C ASP A 22 -10.74 3.67 -4.69
N GLU A 23 -10.21 3.59 -3.47
CA GLU A 23 -10.79 4.20 -2.27
C GLU A 23 -10.17 5.55 -1.92
N LEU A 24 -9.22 6.02 -2.76
CA LEU A 24 -8.47 7.24 -2.55
C LEU A 24 -8.69 8.23 -3.71
N GLY A 25 -8.58 9.51 -3.38
CA GLY A 25 -8.62 10.60 -4.34
C GLY A 25 -9.88 10.63 -5.21
N PRO A 26 -9.77 11.07 -6.46
CA PRO A 26 -10.90 11.17 -7.39
C PRO A 26 -11.59 9.83 -7.68
N LEU A 27 -10.86 8.72 -7.70
CA LEU A 27 -11.42 7.38 -7.95
C LEU A 27 -12.50 6.97 -6.94
N SER A 28 -12.44 7.51 -5.72
CA SER A 28 -13.44 7.24 -4.67
C SER A 28 -14.61 8.23 -4.65
N LYS A 29 -14.53 9.34 -5.40
CA LYS A 29 -15.43 10.49 -5.26
C LYS A 29 -16.18 10.85 -6.53
N GLU A 30 -15.63 10.54 -7.69
CA GLU A 30 -16.15 10.97 -8.98
C GLU A 30 -16.69 9.81 -9.80
N GLN A 31 -17.47 10.13 -10.86
CA GLN A 31 -18.02 9.13 -11.77
C GLN A 31 -16.90 8.49 -12.60
N PRO A 32 -16.80 7.16 -12.64
CA PRO A 32 -15.70 6.46 -13.29
C PRO A 32 -15.47 6.88 -14.75
N GLU A 33 -16.53 7.15 -15.49
CA GLU A 33 -16.48 7.49 -16.92
C GLU A 33 -15.84 8.87 -17.18
N THR A 34 -15.77 9.72 -16.15
CA THR A 34 -15.12 11.04 -16.23
C THR A 34 -13.63 10.97 -15.94
N LEU A 35 -13.13 9.82 -15.53
CA LEU A 35 -11.77 9.59 -15.07
C LEU A 35 -10.98 8.74 -16.06
N GLY A 36 -9.69 8.98 -16.09
CA GLY A 36 -8.69 8.11 -16.69
C GLY A 36 -7.54 7.89 -15.71
N ILE A 37 -6.99 6.68 -15.72
CA ILE A 37 -5.80 6.34 -14.92
C ILE A 37 -4.63 5.97 -15.82
N ILE A 38 -3.44 6.30 -15.35
CA ILE A 38 -2.17 5.93 -15.96
C ILE A 38 -1.46 5.01 -14.98
N LEU A 39 -1.11 3.82 -15.44
CA LEU A 39 -0.33 2.83 -14.72
C LEU A 39 0.95 2.55 -15.52
N ILE A 40 2.10 2.52 -14.85
CA ILE A 40 3.39 2.36 -15.53
C ILE A 40 4.16 1.19 -14.91
N GLU A 41 4.44 0.17 -15.71
CA GLU A 41 5.43 -0.85 -15.39
C GLU A 41 6.83 -0.35 -15.75
N ASN A 42 7.79 -0.47 -14.85
CA ASN A 42 9.15 0.00 -15.05
C ASN A 42 10.18 -1.10 -14.77
N PRO A 43 10.48 -1.96 -15.75
CA PRO A 43 11.49 -3.01 -15.62
C PRO A 43 12.88 -2.46 -15.28
N GLY A 44 13.25 -1.29 -15.81
CA GLY A 44 14.52 -0.64 -15.51
C GLY A 44 14.68 -0.32 -14.03
N LYS A 45 13.61 0.17 -13.38
CA LYS A 45 13.60 0.37 -11.93
C LYS A 45 13.74 -0.95 -11.17
N ALA A 46 13.00 -1.97 -11.57
CA ALA A 46 13.08 -3.29 -10.96
C ALA A 46 14.48 -3.90 -11.07
N ALA A 47 15.22 -3.65 -12.15
CA ALA A 47 16.57 -4.14 -12.38
C ALA A 47 17.65 -3.41 -11.55
N ARG A 48 17.41 -2.21 -11.05
CA ARG A 48 18.41 -1.40 -10.31
C ARG A 48 18.83 -1.97 -8.97
N ARG A 49 17.99 -2.81 -8.35
CA ARG A 49 18.23 -3.40 -7.02
C ARG A 49 17.78 -4.86 -7.02
N PRO A 50 18.40 -5.73 -6.22
CA PRO A 50 18.01 -7.14 -6.12
C PRO A 50 16.74 -7.30 -5.27
N TYR A 51 15.62 -6.79 -5.74
CA TYR A 51 14.32 -6.99 -5.08
C TYR A 51 13.95 -8.47 -5.03
N HIS A 52 13.31 -8.90 -3.96
CA HIS A 52 12.79 -10.26 -3.85
C HIS A 52 11.74 -10.53 -4.93
N LYS A 53 11.80 -11.69 -5.59
CA LYS A 53 10.87 -12.05 -6.69
C LYS A 53 9.40 -11.95 -6.29
N GLN A 54 9.06 -12.40 -5.08
CA GLN A 54 7.68 -12.33 -4.56
C GLN A 54 7.18 -10.88 -4.45
N LYS A 55 8.04 -9.93 -4.06
CA LYS A 55 7.68 -8.50 -4.01
C LYS A 55 7.39 -7.96 -5.40
N LEU A 56 8.21 -8.31 -6.39
CA LEU A 56 8.01 -7.89 -7.77
C LEU A 56 6.70 -8.47 -8.33
N ALA A 57 6.42 -9.75 -8.06
CA ALA A 57 5.18 -10.40 -8.47
C ALA A 57 3.96 -9.73 -7.83
N LEU A 58 4.01 -9.41 -6.54
CA LEU A 58 2.92 -8.72 -5.85
C LEU A 58 2.60 -7.39 -6.52
N ILE A 59 3.61 -6.56 -6.77
CA ILE A 59 3.42 -5.24 -7.37
C ILE A 59 2.86 -5.36 -8.78
N LEU A 60 3.49 -6.16 -9.65
CA LEU A 60 3.07 -6.27 -11.06
C LEU A 60 1.70 -6.91 -11.21
N ALA A 61 1.41 -8.00 -10.48
CA ALA A 61 0.11 -8.65 -10.56
C ALA A 61 -1.01 -7.73 -10.07
N ASN A 62 -0.81 -7.02 -8.94
CA ASN A 62 -1.80 -6.07 -8.46
C ASN A 62 -1.99 -4.88 -9.40
N LEU A 63 -0.93 -4.37 -10.02
CA LEU A 63 -1.04 -3.28 -10.98
C LEU A 63 -1.89 -3.69 -12.19
N ARG A 64 -1.66 -4.88 -12.74
CA ARG A 64 -2.40 -5.42 -13.89
C ARG A 64 -3.85 -5.75 -13.55
N HIS A 65 -4.11 -6.38 -12.41
CA HIS A 65 -5.48 -6.63 -11.96
C HIS A 65 -6.23 -5.33 -11.70
N PHE A 66 -5.59 -4.35 -11.09
CA PHE A 66 -6.19 -3.04 -10.85
C PHE A 66 -6.57 -2.34 -12.17
N ALA A 67 -5.75 -2.46 -13.20
CA ALA A 67 -6.09 -1.94 -14.54
C ALA A 67 -7.42 -2.50 -15.05
N ILE A 68 -7.61 -3.81 -14.93
CA ILE A 68 -8.85 -4.49 -15.34
C ILE A 68 -10.02 -4.08 -14.43
N GLU A 69 -9.85 -4.12 -13.14
CA GLU A 69 -10.87 -3.73 -12.15
C GLU A 69 -11.38 -2.31 -12.40
N GLN A 70 -10.49 -1.37 -12.74
CA GLN A 70 -10.90 0.00 -13.03
C GLN A 70 -11.57 0.13 -14.41
N ALA A 71 -11.08 -0.59 -15.43
CA ALA A 71 -11.73 -0.63 -16.74
C ALA A 71 -13.16 -1.19 -16.67
N GLU A 72 -13.38 -2.23 -15.87
CA GLU A 72 -14.71 -2.80 -15.61
C GLU A 72 -15.66 -1.81 -14.92
N ARG A 73 -15.11 -0.89 -14.10
CA ARG A 73 -15.87 0.21 -13.50
C ARG A 73 -16.23 1.34 -14.49
N GLY A 74 -15.63 1.35 -15.68
CA GLY A 74 -15.81 2.41 -16.69
C GLY A 74 -14.72 3.49 -16.68
N VAL A 75 -13.68 3.35 -15.88
CA VAL A 75 -12.51 4.25 -15.88
C VAL A 75 -11.67 3.96 -17.14
N ALA A 76 -11.23 5.00 -17.85
CA ALA A 76 -10.27 4.82 -18.94
C ALA A 76 -8.89 4.44 -18.38
N VAL A 77 -8.22 3.49 -18.99
CA VAL A 77 -6.92 2.99 -18.53
C VAL A 77 -5.86 3.17 -19.61
N ARG A 78 -4.76 3.82 -19.23
CA ARG A 78 -3.49 3.84 -19.97
C ARG A 78 -2.49 3.01 -19.18
N HIS A 79 -2.11 1.87 -19.72
CA HIS A 79 -1.12 0.98 -19.12
C HIS A 79 0.14 1.00 -19.98
N GLU A 80 1.20 1.57 -19.47
CA GLU A 80 2.45 1.78 -20.20
C GLU A 80 3.57 0.91 -19.62
N VAL A 81 4.51 0.51 -20.49
CA VAL A 81 5.75 -0.16 -20.07
C VAL A 81 6.92 0.72 -20.47
N VAL A 82 7.65 1.21 -19.47
CA VAL A 82 8.84 2.03 -19.70
C VAL A 82 10.04 1.14 -20.04
N THR A 83 10.72 1.44 -21.12
CA THR A 83 11.84 0.64 -21.63
C THR A 83 13.23 1.24 -21.34
N ASN A 84 13.30 2.37 -20.61
CA ASN A 84 14.57 3.01 -20.30
C ASN A 84 15.35 2.24 -19.22
N GLU A 85 16.67 2.16 -19.40
CA GLU A 85 17.58 1.45 -18.47
C GLU A 85 17.79 2.20 -17.15
N ASN A 86 17.55 3.51 -17.10
CA ASN A 86 17.75 4.32 -15.90
C ASN A 86 16.60 4.23 -14.89
N GLY A 87 15.48 3.56 -15.26
CA GLY A 87 14.36 3.30 -14.36
C GLY A 87 13.58 4.55 -13.95
N LEU A 88 13.63 5.63 -14.74
CA LEU A 88 12.90 6.87 -14.50
C LEU A 88 11.51 6.83 -15.15
N TYR A 89 10.55 7.50 -14.55
CA TYR A 89 9.17 7.61 -15.02
C TYR A 89 8.90 8.91 -15.78
N ARG A 90 9.74 9.92 -15.54
CA ARG A 90 9.53 11.31 -15.99
C ARG A 90 9.27 11.44 -17.48
N SER A 91 10.07 10.79 -18.34
CA SER A 91 9.94 10.94 -19.80
C SER A 91 8.59 10.42 -20.32
N ALA A 92 8.12 9.27 -19.82
CA ALA A 92 6.83 8.72 -20.20
C ALA A 92 5.68 9.62 -19.74
N LEU A 93 5.73 10.11 -18.52
CA LEU A 93 4.70 11.02 -17.99
C LEU A 93 4.70 12.38 -18.69
N GLU A 94 5.86 12.88 -19.12
CA GLU A 94 5.95 14.09 -19.90
C GLU A 94 5.28 13.96 -21.27
N GLU A 95 5.47 12.82 -21.96
CA GLU A 95 4.82 12.52 -23.22
C GLU A 95 3.30 12.40 -23.06
N LEU A 96 2.85 11.67 -22.03
CA LEU A 96 1.43 11.54 -21.72
C LEU A 96 0.79 12.88 -21.36
N ALA A 97 1.49 13.75 -20.61
CA ALA A 97 0.96 15.07 -20.29
C ALA A 97 0.84 15.99 -21.51
N ARG A 98 1.70 15.84 -22.51
CA ARG A 98 1.55 16.56 -23.78
C ARG A 98 0.32 16.08 -24.57
N GLU A 99 0.01 14.79 -24.49
CA GLU A 99 -1.16 14.18 -25.17
C GLU A 99 -2.47 14.49 -24.44
N LEU A 100 -2.50 14.26 -23.15
CA LEU A 100 -3.73 14.21 -22.32
C LEU A 100 -4.04 15.54 -21.61
N GLY A 101 -3.05 16.44 -21.50
CA GLY A 101 -3.10 17.61 -20.65
C GLY A 101 -2.48 17.33 -19.27
N PRO A 102 -2.62 18.26 -18.31
CA PRO A 102 -2.07 18.07 -16.96
C PRO A 102 -2.60 16.82 -16.31
N ILE A 103 -1.70 16.04 -15.71
CA ILE A 103 -2.01 14.77 -15.03
C ILE A 103 -1.93 15.00 -13.52
N GLU A 104 -2.91 14.51 -12.79
CA GLU A 104 -2.87 14.57 -11.33
C GLU A 104 -2.14 13.36 -10.75
N VAL A 105 -1.47 13.59 -9.63
CA VAL A 105 -0.78 12.55 -8.85
C VAL A 105 -0.81 12.90 -7.37
N MET A 106 -1.15 11.94 -6.52
CA MET A 106 -0.94 12.15 -5.09
C MET A 106 0.56 12.13 -4.75
N GLU A 107 0.96 12.87 -3.73
CA GLU A 107 2.35 12.91 -3.26
C GLU A 107 2.91 11.50 -3.11
N GLN A 108 4.14 11.28 -3.65
CA GLN A 108 4.73 9.96 -3.67
C GLN A 108 5.44 9.68 -2.33
N ALA A 109 5.21 8.49 -1.76
CA ALA A 109 5.89 8.06 -0.54
C ALA A 109 7.40 7.83 -0.78
N GLU A 110 7.78 7.33 -1.97
CA GLU A 110 9.15 7.05 -2.31
C GLU A 110 9.95 8.32 -2.69
N ARG A 111 11.04 8.57 -1.98
CA ARG A 111 11.92 9.72 -2.25
C ARG A 111 12.46 9.77 -3.68
N GLU A 112 12.90 8.62 -4.22
CA GLU A 112 13.45 8.56 -5.58
C GLU A 112 12.41 8.98 -6.62
N LEU A 113 11.17 8.55 -6.45
CA LEU A 113 10.08 8.93 -7.35
C LEU A 113 9.72 10.42 -7.21
N ARG A 114 9.70 10.97 -5.99
CA ARG A 114 9.51 12.42 -5.80
C ARG A 114 10.57 13.24 -6.55
N VAL A 115 11.84 12.84 -6.44
CA VAL A 115 12.96 13.53 -7.14
C VAL A 115 12.81 13.40 -8.66
N ASP A 116 12.43 12.24 -9.17
CA ASP A 116 12.21 12.02 -10.61
C ASP A 116 11.08 12.90 -11.15
N LEU A 117 9.97 13.01 -10.43
CA LEU A 117 8.78 13.73 -10.88
C LEU A 117 8.79 15.23 -10.60
N GLN A 118 9.66 15.70 -9.72
CA GLN A 118 9.74 17.12 -9.34
C GLN A 118 9.78 18.11 -10.53
N PRO A 119 10.55 17.88 -11.61
CA PRO A 119 10.54 18.77 -12.76
C PRO A 119 9.17 18.88 -13.44
N LEU A 120 8.38 17.80 -13.48
CA LEU A 120 7.04 17.82 -14.06
C LEU A 120 6.03 18.54 -13.17
N VAL A 121 6.18 18.43 -11.85
CA VAL A 121 5.39 19.21 -10.89
C VAL A 121 5.71 20.69 -11.03
N ALA A 122 7.00 21.06 -11.12
CA ALA A 122 7.44 22.43 -11.29
C ALA A 122 6.96 23.07 -12.59
N SER A 123 6.85 22.30 -13.68
CA SER A 123 6.34 22.77 -14.97
C SER A 123 4.80 22.81 -15.06
N GLY A 124 4.09 22.23 -14.11
CA GLY A 124 2.63 22.06 -14.16
C GLY A 124 2.13 20.93 -15.05
N ALA A 125 3.02 20.10 -15.62
CA ALA A 125 2.65 18.88 -16.34
C ALA A 125 2.03 17.83 -15.40
N LEU A 126 2.51 17.79 -14.15
CA LEU A 126 1.88 17.06 -13.06
C LEU A 126 1.31 18.03 -12.01
N ILE A 127 0.07 17.78 -11.60
CA ILE A 127 -0.59 18.48 -10.49
C ILE A 127 -0.53 17.57 -9.29
N GLN A 128 0.34 17.93 -8.32
CA GLN A 128 0.50 17.13 -7.11
C GLN A 128 -0.57 17.47 -6.08
N THR A 129 -1.22 16.45 -5.53
CA THR A 129 -2.20 16.55 -4.45
C THR A 129 -1.68 15.86 -3.18
N VAL A 130 -2.33 16.13 -2.04
CA VAL A 130 -2.00 15.49 -0.77
C VAL A 130 -2.27 13.99 -0.85
N HIS A 131 -1.41 13.20 -0.23
CA HIS A 131 -1.59 11.76 -0.16
C HIS A 131 -2.69 11.39 0.85
N GLU A 132 -3.82 10.88 0.38
CA GLU A 132 -4.98 10.55 1.21
C GLU A 132 -4.89 9.16 1.88
N GLY A 133 -3.93 8.34 1.48
CA GLY A 133 -3.80 6.96 1.96
C GLY A 133 -3.18 6.81 3.34
N TRP A 134 -2.60 7.88 3.91
CA TRP A 134 -2.04 7.86 5.25
C TRP A 134 -2.93 8.58 6.26
N LEU A 135 -2.92 8.15 7.51
CA LEU A 135 -3.66 8.79 8.60
C LEU A 135 -2.96 10.03 9.16
N THR A 136 -1.70 10.19 8.82
CA THR A 136 -0.84 11.27 9.31
C THR A 136 -0.08 11.88 8.14
N SER A 137 0.35 13.12 8.33
CA SER A 137 1.15 13.87 7.37
C SER A 137 2.56 14.13 7.90
N LEU A 138 3.43 14.64 7.05
CA LEU A 138 4.75 15.11 7.47
C LEU A 138 4.64 16.22 8.51
N SER A 139 3.67 17.13 8.37
CA SER A 139 3.45 18.20 9.34
C SER A 139 3.03 17.69 10.73
N ASP A 140 2.34 16.55 10.82
CA ASP A 140 2.04 15.89 12.10
C ASP A 140 3.32 15.40 12.79
N LEU A 141 4.26 14.88 12.00
CA LEU A 141 5.57 14.45 12.51
C LEU A 141 6.43 15.65 12.94
N GLU A 142 6.51 16.68 12.10
CA GLU A 142 7.28 17.90 12.39
C GLU A 142 6.79 18.61 13.66
N ALA A 143 5.49 18.54 13.94
CA ALA A 143 4.90 19.15 15.13
C ALA A 143 5.35 18.53 16.47
N ILE A 144 6.08 17.40 16.44
CA ILE A 144 6.59 16.72 17.64
C ILE A 144 8.12 16.77 17.77
N VAL A 145 8.80 17.45 16.85
CA VAL A 145 10.26 17.64 16.93
C VAL A 145 10.56 18.43 18.21
N ASP A 146 11.44 17.89 19.04
CA ASP A 146 11.89 18.56 20.24
C ASP A 146 12.98 19.62 19.94
N LYS A 147 13.44 20.33 21.00
CA LYS A 147 14.46 21.37 20.88
C LYS A 147 15.83 20.87 20.36
N ASN A 148 16.04 19.56 20.30
CA ASN A 148 17.26 18.91 19.85
C ASN A 148 17.09 18.27 18.45
N ASP A 149 16.06 18.64 17.71
CA ASP A 149 15.71 18.05 16.40
C ASP A 149 15.55 16.51 16.43
N SER A 150 15.09 15.98 17.56
CA SER A 150 14.91 14.54 17.79
C SER A 150 13.46 14.13 17.53
N TYR A 151 13.29 13.10 16.70
CA TYR A 151 11.99 12.46 16.46
C TYR A 151 11.80 11.29 17.41
N ARG A 152 10.77 11.39 18.26
CA ARG A 152 10.44 10.31 19.20
C ARG A 152 9.14 9.66 18.82
N MET A 153 9.18 8.36 18.50
CA MET A 153 8.02 7.60 18.06
C MET A 153 6.91 7.55 19.11
N ASP A 154 7.26 7.44 20.40
CA ASP A 154 6.29 7.45 21.49
C ASP A 154 5.52 8.78 21.58
N ALA A 155 6.20 9.90 21.39
CA ALA A 155 5.61 11.23 21.37
C ALA A 155 4.68 11.39 20.16
N PHE A 156 5.12 10.93 18.99
CA PHE A 156 4.32 10.94 17.77
C PHE A 156 3.05 10.10 17.93
N TYR A 157 3.18 8.88 18.40
CA TYR A 157 2.05 7.97 18.63
C TYR A 157 1.01 8.56 19.58
N ARG A 158 1.46 9.16 20.71
CA ARG A 158 0.56 9.84 21.67
C ARG A 158 -0.19 10.99 21.02
N ARG A 159 0.50 11.82 20.25
CA ARG A 159 -0.11 12.96 19.57
C ARG A 159 -1.12 12.51 18.52
N VAL A 160 -0.79 11.52 17.72
CA VAL A 160 -1.73 10.95 16.73
C VAL A 160 -2.99 10.45 17.41
N ARG A 161 -2.88 9.71 18.51
CA ARG A 161 -4.03 9.22 19.27
C ARG A 161 -4.86 10.36 19.85
N GLN A 162 -4.23 11.39 20.40
CA GLN A 162 -4.92 12.56 20.92
C GLN A 162 -5.66 13.34 19.82
N ASN A 163 -5.02 13.55 18.68
CA ASN A 163 -5.61 14.29 17.57
C ASN A 163 -6.75 13.53 16.88
N THR A 164 -6.64 12.21 16.75
CA THR A 164 -7.63 11.38 16.06
C THR A 164 -8.72 10.85 16.98
N GLY A 165 -8.52 10.87 18.28
CA GLY A 165 -9.43 10.24 19.26
C GLY A 165 -9.39 8.70 19.24
N ILE A 166 -8.54 8.08 18.41
CA ILE A 166 -8.46 6.62 18.28
C ILE A 166 -7.99 6.00 19.61
N LEU A 167 -8.76 5.04 20.13
CA LEU A 167 -8.54 4.38 21.42
C LEU A 167 -8.39 5.38 22.59
N MET A 168 -9.15 6.47 22.54
CA MET A 168 -9.24 7.47 23.60
C MET A 168 -10.65 7.51 24.19
N GLU A 169 -10.74 7.66 25.51
CA GLU A 169 -12.01 7.82 26.26
C GLU A 169 -11.83 8.94 27.29
N GLY A 170 -12.70 9.96 27.24
CA GLY A 170 -12.64 11.09 28.16
C GLY A 170 -11.27 11.82 28.19
N GLY A 171 -10.60 11.91 27.04
CA GLY A 171 -9.27 12.52 26.92
C GLY A 171 -8.10 11.67 27.43
N LYS A 172 -8.38 10.44 27.88
CA LYS A 172 -7.37 9.48 28.35
C LYS A 172 -7.24 8.30 27.42
N PRO A 173 -6.08 7.62 27.35
CA PRO A 173 -5.95 6.42 26.54
C PRO A 173 -6.81 5.29 27.12
N ARG A 174 -7.54 4.59 26.25
CA ARG A 174 -8.28 3.39 26.61
C ARG A 174 -7.32 2.34 27.20
N GLY A 175 -7.69 1.69 28.28
CA GLY A 175 -6.81 0.79 29.02
C GLY A 175 -5.78 1.48 29.94
N GLY A 176 -5.88 2.81 30.15
CA GLY A 176 -5.10 3.57 31.12
C GLY A 176 -3.69 3.98 30.69
N LYS A 177 -3.13 3.40 29.64
CA LYS A 177 -1.79 3.72 29.12
C LYS A 177 -1.75 3.74 27.59
N TYR A 178 -0.75 4.44 27.03
CA TYR A 178 -0.62 4.57 25.57
C TYR A 178 0.04 3.34 24.92
N SER A 179 0.98 2.69 25.60
CA SER A 179 1.70 1.52 25.09
C SER A 179 1.52 0.33 26.01
N PHE A 180 1.38 -0.83 25.39
CA PHE A 180 1.32 -2.16 26.00
C PHE A 180 2.49 -3.05 25.55
N ASP A 181 3.58 -2.47 25.04
CA ASP A 181 4.73 -3.21 24.50
C ASP A 181 5.39 -4.19 25.48
N SER A 182 5.22 -3.99 26.78
CA SER A 182 5.68 -4.94 27.79
C SER A 182 4.84 -6.22 27.84
N GLU A 183 3.65 -6.22 27.25
CA GLU A 183 2.68 -7.30 27.31
C GLU A 183 2.60 -8.13 26.02
N ASN A 184 3.35 -7.72 24.96
CA ASN A 184 3.35 -8.38 23.65
C ASN A 184 4.49 -9.39 23.44
N ARG A 185 5.22 -9.73 24.50
CA ARG A 185 6.45 -10.54 24.44
C ARG A 185 6.32 -11.90 25.11
N LEU A 186 5.11 -12.46 25.12
CA LEU A 186 4.93 -13.80 25.66
C LEU A 186 5.64 -14.84 24.76
N PRO A 187 6.48 -15.71 25.33
CA PRO A 187 7.11 -16.78 24.58
C PRO A 187 6.03 -17.79 24.15
N TRP A 188 5.96 -18.08 22.87
CA TRP A 188 5.09 -19.16 22.38
C TRP A 188 5.73 -20.51 22.68
N LYS A 189 4.95 -21.41 23.33
CA LYS A 189 5.40 -22.73 23.80
C LYS A 189 4.67 -23.89 23.08
N GLY A 190 4.11 -23.63 21.89
CA GLY A 190 3.39 -24.63 21.11
C GLY A 190 1.86 -24.56 21.22
N ASP A 191 1.34 -23.74 22.13
CA ASP A 191 -0.09 -23.52 22.32
C ASP A 191 -0.38 -22.02 22.55
N PRO A 192 -1.43 -21.43 21.93
CA PRO A 192 -2.31 -22.01 20.92
C PRO A 192 -1.58 -22.31 19.60
N LEU A 193 -2.15 -23.22 18.78
CA LEU A 193 -1.58 -23.50 17.46
C LEU A 193 -1.75 -22.29 16.54
N PRO A 194 -0.71 -21.89 15.82
CA PRO A 194 -0.80 -20.82 14.83
C PRO A 194 -1.80 -21.18 13.72
N PRO A 195 -2.57 -20.21 13.21
CA PRO A 195 -3.55 -20.46 12.18
C PRO A 195 -2.90 -20.91 10.87
N GLN A 196 -3.64 -21.74 10.11
CA GLN A 196 -3.22 -22.09 8.77
C GLN A 196 -3.22 -20.86 7.86
N LEU A 197 -2.15 -20.68 7.09
CA LEU A 197 -2.03 -19.56 6.17
C LEU A 197 -3.05 -19.64 5.04
N PRO A 198 -3.63 -18.53 4.62
CA PRO A 198 -4.53 -18.51 3.47
C PRO A 198 -3.76 -18.73 2.17
N SER A 199 -4.42 -19.35 1.21
CA SER A 199 -3.94 -19.46 -0.17
C SER A 199 -4.93 -18.78 -1.12
N PHE A 200 -4.42 -18.40 -2.30
CA PHE A 200 -5.19 -17.68 -3.32
C PHE A 200 -5.17 -18.45 -4.63
N SER A 201 -6.22 -18.31 -5.41
CA SER A 201 -6.25 -18.88 -6.75
C SER A 201 -5.25 -18.13 -7.64
N VAL A 202 -4.40 -18.88 -8.32
CA VAL A 202 -3.44 -18.31 -9.27
C VAL A 202 -4.19 -17.93 -10.54
N SER A 203 -4.19 -16.64 -10.88
CA SER A 203 -4.79 -16.14 -12.12
C SER A 203 -3.80 -16.23 -13.27
N ASP A 204 -4.31 -16.20 -14.52
CA ASP A 204 -3.50 -16.14 -15.74
C ASP A 204 -2.51 -14.95 -15.70
N ILE A 205 -2.94 -13.81 -15.15
CA ILE A 205 -2.08 -12.63 -14.96
C ILE A 205 -0.94 -12.93 -13.97
N ALA A 206 -1.23 -13.60 -12.86
CA ALA A 206 -0.19 -13.96 -11.90
C ALA A 206 0.80 -14.96 -12.48
N GLU A 207 0.34 -15.91 -13.29
CA GLU A 207 1.20 -16.86 -14.01
C GLU A 207 2.09 -16.14 -15.04
N GLU A 208 1.52 -15.24 -15.85
CA GLU A 208 2.27 -14.45 -16.81
C GLU A 208 3.34 -13.59 -16.13
N VAL A 209 3.00 -12.92 -15.03
CA VAL A 209 3.94 -12.15 -14.21
C VAL A 209 5.04 -13.05 -13.65
N GLY A 210 4.70 -14.23 -13.18
CA GLY A 210 5.66 -15.23 -12.70
C GLY A 210 6.67 -15.64 -13.78
N GLN A 211 6.18 -15.92 -14.99
CA GLN A 211 7.02 -16.25 -16.15
C GLN A 211 7.94 -15.08 -16.54
N LEU A 212 7.41 -13.85 -16.56
CA LEU A 212 8.16 -12.64 -16.87
C LEU A 212 9.33 -12.45 -15.86
N ILE A 213 9.04 -12.58 -14.56
CA ILE A 213 10.04 -12.43 -13.51
C ILE A 213 11.11 -13.54 -13.61
N ASN A 214 10.70 -14.78 -13.83
CA ASN A 214 11.64 -15.88 -13.96
C ASN A 214 12.55 -15.73 -15.19
N LYS A 215 12.02 -15.18 -16.29
CA LYS A 215 12.77 -14.95 -17.52
C LYS A 215 13.74 -13.77 -17.42
N HIS A 216 13.26 -12.60 -16.95
CA HIS A 216 14.01 -11.35 -17.01
C HIS A 216 14.70 -10.97 -15.72
N MET A 217 14.28 -11.56 -14.58
CA MET A 217 14.79 -11.26 -13.25
C MET A 217 15.27 -12.53 -12.52
N ALA A 218 15.79 -13.49 -13.28
CA ALA A 218 16.23 -14.79 -12.76
C ALA A 218 17.26 -14.68 -11.63
N LYS A 219 18.13 -13.66 -11.66
CA LYS A 219 19.16 -13.39 -10.65
C LYS A 219 18.65 -12.72 -9.37
N HIS A 220 17.39 -12.26 -9.35
CA HIS A 220 16.80 -11.65 -8.16
C HIS A 220 16.60 -12.69 -7.05
N PRO A 221 16.73 -12.30 -5.77
CA PRO A 221 16.61 -13.24 -4.66
C PRO A 221 15.18 -13.78 -4.48
N GLY A 222 15.10 -14.90 -3.78
CA GLY A 222 13.87 -15.55 -3.39
C GLY A 222 13.26 -16.44 -4.47
N LYS A 223 12.20 -17.12 -4.06
CA LYS A 223 11.38 -17.98 -4.92
C LYS A 223 10.00 -17.36 -5.07
N LEU A 224 9.37 -17.60 -6.20
CA LEU A 224 7.95 -17.27 -6.41
C LEU A 224 7.08 -18.33 -5.75
N ASP A 225 6.03 -17.85 -5.09
CA ASP A 225 4.98 -18.64 -4.50
C ASP A 225 3.65 -17.95 -4.85
N LEU A 226 3.11 -18.31 -6.01
CA LEU A 226 1.95 -17.64 -6.57
C LEU A 226 0.65 -17.97 -5.82
N GLU A 227 0.57 -19.13 -5.16
CA GLU A 227 -0.58 -19.49 -4.32
C GLU A 227 -0.66 -18.66 -3.02
N ASN A 228 0.46 -18.05 -2.61
CA ASN A 228 0.55 -17.13 -1.48
C ASN A 228 0.63 -15.66 -1.93
N LEU A 229 0.15 -15.35 -3.15
CA LEU A 229 0.17 -14.02 -3.73
C LEU A 229 -1.24 -13.41 -3.78
N PRO A 230 -1.62 -12.51 -2.87
CA PRO A 230 -2.88 -11.76 -3.00
C PRO A 230 -2.74 -10.76 -4.15
N ALA A 231 -3.29 -11.10 -5.32
CA ALA A 231 -3.09 -10.36 -6.56
C ALA A 231 -4.25 -9.44 -6.91
N THR A 232 -5.42 -9.64 -6.31
CA THR A 232 -6.65 -8.88 -6.59
C THR A 232 -7.12 -8.10 -5.37
N LYS A 233 -8.07 -7.17 -5.55
CA LYS A 233 -8.78 -6.53 -4.43
C LYS A 233 -9.45 -7.57 -3.54
N SER A 234 -10.15 -8.53 -4.14
CA SER A 234 -10.81 -9.61 -3.42
C SER A 234 -9.83 -10.47 -2.58
N ASP A 235 -8.64 -10.78 -3.11
CA ASP A 235 -7.62 -11.51 -2.35
C ASP A 235 -7.12 -10.70 -1.15
N SER A 236 -6.95 -9.40 -1.33
CA SER A 236 -6.54 -8.50 -0.25
C SER A 236 -7.59 -8.41 0.86
N GLU A 237 -8.86 -8.34 0.49
CA GLU A 237 -10.00 -8.37 1.43
C GLU A 237 -10.09 -9.71 2.16
N ARG A 238 -9.89 -10.83 1.47
CA ARG A 238 -9.85 -12.18 2.05
C ARG A 238 -8.68 -12.34 3.02
N LEU A 239 -7.49 -11.83 2.67
CA LEU A 239 -6.34 -11.85 3.57
C LEU A 239 -6.62 -11.05 4.85
N TRP A 240 -7.26 -9.90 4.72
CA TRP A 240 -7.63 -9.08 5.86
C TRP A 240 -8.71 -9.73 6.72
N ALA A 241 -9.73 -10.32 6.12
CA ALA A 241 -10.76 -11.08 6.85
C ALA A 241 -10.14 -12.24 7.64
N TRP A 242 -9.26 -13.02 7.00
CA TRP A 242 -8.53 -14.09 7.68
C TRP A 242 -7.68 -13.56 8.86
N ALA A 243 -6.98 -12.45 8.68
CA ALA A 243 -6.16 -11.86 9.74
C ALA A 243 -7.00 -11.38 10.93
N ARG A 244 -8.16 -10.76 10.67
CA ARG A 244 -9.09 -10.33 11.72
C ARG A 244 -9.59 -11.51 12.56
N GLU A 245 -9.98 -12.59 11.90
CA GLU A 245 -10.58 -13.75 12.56
C GLU A 245 -9.54 -14.60 13.30
N ASN A 246 -8.37 -14.79 12.71
CA ASN A 246 -7.42 -15.79 13.15
C ASN A 246 -6.19 -15.24 13.86
N CYS A 247 -5.80 -14.00 13.58
CA CYS A 247 -4.56 -13.41 14.12
C CYS A 247 -4.83 -12.37 15.21
N LEU A 248 -5.73 -11.42 14.98
CA LEU A 248 -5.92 -10.28 15.89
C LEU A 248 -6.27 -10.68 17.34
N PRO A 249 -7.08 -11.72 17.61
CA PRO A 249 -7.38 -12.11 18.99
C PRO A 249 -6.15 -12.54 19.80
N LEU A 250 -5.10 -13.01 19.11
CA LEU A 250 -3.87 -13.50 19.71
C LEU A 250 -2.65 -12.65 19.36
N PHE A 251 -2.83 -11.58 18.55
CA PHE A 251 -1.74 -10.72 18.13
C PHE A 251 -1.06 -10.03 19.30
N GLY A 252 -1.82 -9.46 20.24
CA GLY A 252 -1.27 -8.75 21.37
C GLY A 252 -0.21 -9.54 22.14
N PRO A 253 -0.56 -10.68 22.75
CA PRO A 253 0.39 -11.47 23.53
C PRO A 253 1.59 -12.01 22.75
N PHE A 254 1.41 -12.35 21.48
CA PHE A 254 2.40 -13.08 20.67
C PHE A 254 2.96 -12.26 19.50
N GLU A 255 2.87 -10.92 19.53
CA GLU A 255 3.39 -10.06 18.46
C GLU A 255 4.86 -10.32 18.16
N ASP A 256 5.70 -10.40 19.21
CA ASP A 256 7.13 -10.64 19.11
C ASP A 256 7.51 -12.13 19.08
N ALA A 257 6.55 -13.05 19.16
CA ALA A 257 6.83 -14.48 19.16
C ALA A 257 7.37 -14.97 17.81
N MET A 258 8.40 -15.81 17.87
CA MET A 258 9.03 -16.41 16.70
C MET A 258 9.11 -17.93 16.83
N SER A 259 9.06 -18.63 15.68
CA SER A 259 9.28 -20.06 15.59
C SER A 259 10.11 -20.40 14.35
N SER A 260 11.04 -21.35 14.47
CA SER A 260 11.75 -21.92 13.33
C SER A 260 10.88 -22.86 12.49
N GLU A 261 9.83 -23.40 13.07
CA GLU A 261 8.94 -24.39 12.45
C GLU A 261 7.69 -23.76 11.83
N ASN A 262 7.24 -22.62 12.35
CA ASN A 262 6.06 -21.93 11.87
C ASN A 262 6.38 -20.51 11.41
N ARG A 263 6.22 -20.23 10.11
CA ARG A 263 6.50 -18.93 9.50
C ARG A 263 5.37 -17.93 9.63
N GLY A 264 4.17 -18.37 9.96
CA GLY A 264 2.97 -17.54 10.03
C GLY A 264 2.76 -16.94 11.41
N MET A 265 2.94 -17.74 12.43
CA MET A 265 2.57 -17.40 13.80
C MET A 265 1.20 -16.72 13.84
N PHE A 266 1.05 -15.66 14.60
CA PHE A 266 -0.20 -14.88 14.70
C PHE A 266 -0.11 -13.53 13.96
N HIS A 267 0.79 -13.44 12.96
CA HIS A 267 1.02 -12.22 12.20
C HIS A 267 -0.03 -12.03 11.10
N SER A 268 -0.53 -10.81 10.97
CA SER A 268 -1.61 -10.46 10.02
C SER A 268 -1.23 -10.61 8.54
N ARG A 269 0.07 -10.53 8.21
CA ARG A 269 0.64 -10.61 6.86
C ARG A 269 0.15 -9.56 5.86
N ILE A 270 -0.53 -8.51 6.32
CA ILE A 270 -1.13 -7.49 5.47
C ILE A 270 -0.17 -6.39 5.03
N SER A 271 1.04 -6.30 5.60
CA SER A 271 1.96 -5.18 5.33
C SER A 271 2.26 -4.98 3.86
N ALA A 272 2.39 -6.05 3.06
CA ALA A 272 2.68 -5.93 1.65
C ALA A 272 1.53 -5.26 0.86
N ILE A 273 0.29 -5.68 1.10
CA ILE A 273 -0.90 -5.11 0.45
C ILE A 273 -1.28 -3.74 1.01
N LEU A 274 -0.96 -3.47 2.28
CA LEU A 274 -1.10 -2.16 2.89
C LEU A 274 -0.13 -1.15 2.27
N ASN A 275 1.12 -1.56 2.00
CA ASN A 275 2.14 -0.70 1.40
C ASN A 275 1.85 -0.31 -0.05
N ILE A 276 1.01 -1.06 -0.76
CA ILE A 276 0.55 -0.70 -2.12
C ILE A 276 -0.88 -0.14 -2.13
N HIS A 277 -1.46 0.08 -0.95
CA HIS A 277 -2.82 0.62 -0.72
C HIS A 277 -3.97 -0.23 -1.29
N ARG A 278 -3.78 -1.54 -1.46
CA ARG A 278 -4.91 -2.46 -1.70
C ARG A 278 -5.80 -2.59 -0.47
N LEU A 279 -5.25 -2.34 0.72
CA LEU A 279 -5.93 -2.00 1.95
C LEU A 279 -5.43 -0.64 2.42
N THR A 280 -6.30 0.15 3.04
CA THR A 280 -5.90 1.45 3.59
C THR A 280 -5.78 1.40 5.11
N PRO A 281 -4.88 2.16 5.73
CA PRO A 281 -4.80 2.28 7.18
C PRO A 281 -6.13 2.68 7.80
N LYS A 282 -6.89 3.56 7.14
CA LYS A 282 -8.22 3.99 7.60
C LYS A 282 -9.19 2.83 7.70
N GLN A 283 -9.29 2.00 6.66
CA GLN A 283 -10.15 0.82 6.64
C GLN A 283 -9.78 -0.15 7.77
N ILE A 284 -8.49 -0.48 7.92
CA ILE A 284 -8.02 -1.38 8.96
C ILE A 284 -8.40 -0.88 10.35
N ILE A 285 -8.16 0.39 10.63
CA ILE A 285 -8.49 0.97 11.94
C ILE A 285 -10.00 0.97 12.19
N GLN A 286 -10.80 1.33 11.20
CA GLN A 286 -12.27 1.29 11.33
C GLN A 286 -12.76 -0.12 11.63
N ASP A 287 -12.25 -1.11 10.91
CA ASP A 287 -12.61 -2.51 11.13
C ASP A 287 -12.18 -2.99 12.52
N VAL A 288 -10.93 -2.69 12.93
CA VAL A 288 -10.43 -3.09 14.27
C VAL A 288 -11.21 -2.42 15.39
N LEU A 289 -11.60 -1.15 15.24
CA LEU A 289 -12.40 -0.45 16.24
C LEU A 289 -13.82 -1.03 16.36
N SER A 290 -14.33 -1.68 15.31
CA SER A 290 -15.62 -2.37 15.34
C SER A 290 -15.55 -3.75 16.03
N LEU A 291 -14.35 -4.28 16.27
CA LEU A 291 -14.16 -5.55 16.95
C LEU A 291 -14.16 -5.33 18.47
N GLU A 292 -14.91 -6.14 19.20
CA GLU A 292 -14.84 -6.20 20.67
C GLU A 292 -13.64 -7.07 21.10
N LEU A 293 -12.43 -6.60 20.79
CA LEU A 293 -11.22 -7.27 21.23
C LEU A 293 -10.97 -7.04 22.72
N PRO A 294 -10.56 -8.07 23.48
CA PRO A 294 -10.22 -7.92 24.87
C PRO A 294 -9.04 -6.93 25.02
N LEU A 295 -9.20 -5.97 25.92
CA LEU A 295 -8.06 -5.16 26.36
C LEU A 295 -7.19 -6.01 27.29
N PRO A 296 -5.86 -5.75 27.32
CA PRO A 296 -4.99 -6.34 28.32
C PRO A 296 -5.57 -6.10 29.71
N SER A 297 -5.66 -7.16 30.51
CA SER A 297 -6.18 -7.05 31.89
C SER A 297 -5.28 -6.14 32.73
N GLN A 298 -5.88 -5.23 33.49
CA GLN A 298 -5.14 -4.40 34.46
C GLN A 298 -4.75 -5.18 35.73
N GLU A 299 -4.93 -6.51 35.72
CA GLU A 299 -4.58 -7.37 36.85
C GLU A 299 -3.12 -7.81 36.72
N GLY A 300 -2.26 -7.12 37.46
CA GLY A 300 -0.84 -7.47 37.62
C GLY A 300 -0.09 -6.40 38.38
#